data_8307da7307533c0ed8bc4586df0bff52
#
_entry.id   8307da7307533c0ed8bc4586df0bff52
#
_cell.length_a   1.000
_cell.length_b   1.000
_cell.length_c   1.000
_cell.angle_alpha   90.00
_cell.angle_beta   90.00
_cell.angle_gamma   90.00
#
_symmetry.space_group_name_H-M   'P 1'
#
loop_
_entity.id
_entity.type
_entity.pdbx_description
1 polymer ?
#
loop_
_entity_poly.entity_id
_entity_poly.type
_entity_poly.pdbx_seq_one_letter_code
_entity_poly.pdbx_strand_id
1 'polypeptide(L)'
;PAAAAAEAAAPAEDKAAPAAAAAPATASASAPAAPAAGAVARAVKPDLAMGKKVYQTTCALCHAAGIAGAPKPGDMAAWKPRVAQGYATLYNHAITGIRGMPAKGGNPSLSEADIANAVGYMFSESGGKL
;
A
#
# COMPACT_ATOMS: atom_id res chain seq x y z
N PRO A 1 -8.08 33.78 52.92
CA PRO A 1 -6.76 33.19 53.15
C PRO A 1 -6.66 31.77 52.72
N ALA A 2 -5.52 31.55 52.16
CA ALA A 2 -4.69 30.42 52.30
C ALA A 2 -5.18 29.09 51.64
N ALA A 3 -4.45 28.75 50.75
CA ALA A 3 -3.20 27.97 50.74
C ALA A 3 -3.50 26.51 50.44
N ALA A 4 -2.84 26.13 49.58
CA ALA A 4 -1.69 25.26 49.42
C ALA A 4 -2.15 23.96 48.76
N ALA A 5 -1.59 23.67 47.70
CA ALA A 5 -0.29 23.17 47.39
C ALA A 5 -0.17 21.68 47.57
N ALA A 6 0.52 21.22 46.68
CA ALA A 6 1.38 20.07 46.68
C ALA A 6 0.80 18.85 45.95
N GLU A 7 1.43 18.58 44.85
CA GLU A 7 2.64 17.78 44.73
C GLU A 7 2.29 16.30 44.85
N ALA A 8 2.64 15.53 44.03
CA ALA A 8 3.84 15.17 43.34
C ALA A 8 3.67 13.79 42.72
N ALA A 9 4.39 13.68 41.68
CA ALA A 9 5.27 12.57 41.40
C ALA A 9 4.70 11.28 40.85
N ALA A 10 5.04 11.09 39.61
CA ALA A 10 5.44 9.80 39.08
C ALA A 10 6.66 9.29 39.84
N PRO A 11 6.94 8.03 39.85
CA PRO A 11 7.87 7.47 38.91
C PRO A 11 7.31 6.18 38.26
N ALA A 12 7.57 6.00 37.00
CA ALA A 12 8.59 5.25 36.30
C ALA A 12 9.16 4.09 37.13
N GLU A 13 9.21 3.02 36.48
CA GLU A 13 10.18 1.95 36.41
C GLU A 13 9.48 0.68 35.99
N ASP A 14 9.80 0.33 34.74
CA ASP A 14 10.91 -0.50 34.38
C ASP A 14 10.70 -1.97 34.76
N LYS A 15 10.53 -2.75 33.76
CA LYS A 15 11.30 -3.96 33.52
C LYS A 15 10.88 -4.65 32.26
N ALA A 16 11.66 -4.37 31.20
CA ALA A 16 12.52 -5.36 30.61
C ALA A 16 11.87 -6.71 30.30
N ALA A 17 11.69 -6.89 29.01
CA ALA A 17 11.56 -8.18 28.39
C ALA A 17 12.77 -9.07 28.69
N PRO A 18 12.60 -10.35 28.70
CA PRO A 18 13.63 -11.18 28.13
C PRO A 18 13.17 -11.77 26.80
N ALA A 19 14.03 -11.59 25.84
CA ALA A 19 14.11 -12.39 24.66
C ALA A 19 14.16 -13.87 25.04
N ALA A 20 13.37 -14.65 24.38
CA ALA A 20 13.59 -16.08 24.29
C ALA A 20 13.45 -16.48 22.83
N ALA A 21 14.58 -16.60 22.24
CA ALA A 21 15.09 -17.83 21.67
C ALA A 21 14.30 -18.36 20.46
N ALA A 22 14.96 -18.15 19.35
CA ALA A 22 14.85 -18.86 18.10
C ALA A 22 14.65 -20.36 18.28
N ALA A 23 13.70 -20.89 17.55
CA ALA A 23 13.76 -22.25 17.08
C ALA A 23 13.79 -22.25 15.57
N PRO A 24 14.71 -22.95 14.94
CA PRO A 24 14.77 -23.05 13.49
C PRO A 24 13.70 -24.04 13.03
N ALA A 25 12.69 -23.56 12.37
CA ALA A 25 11.86 -24.45 11.58
C ALA A 25 12.38 -24.45 10.15
N THR A 26 13.19 -25.42 9.86
CA THR A 26 13.39 -25.91 8.52
C THR A 26 12.06 -26.40 7.98
N ALA A 27 11.48 -25.66 7.09
CA ALA A 27 10.48 -26.18 6.19
C ALA A 27 10.83 -25.69 4.79
N SER A 28 11.60 -26.50 4.13
CA SER A 28 11.71 -26.55 2.69
C SER A 28 10.33 -26.87 2.14
N ALA A 29 9.65 -25.86 1.64
CA ALA A 29 8.56 -26.03 0.72
C ALA A 29 8.91 -25.17 -0.49
N SER A 30 9.40 -25.85 -1.52
CA SER A 30 9.45 -25.34 -2.88
C SER A 30 8.01 -25.00 -3.31
N ALA A 31 7.58 -23.78 -3.02
CA ALA A 31 6.50 -23.20 -3.75
C ALA A 31 7.03 -22.76 -5.12
N PRO A 32 6.32 -23.02 -6.22
CA PRO A 32 6.71 -22.46 -7.50
C PRO A 32 6.81 -20.95 -7.33
N ALA A 33 7.97 -20.41 -7.67
CA ALA A 33 8.21 -18.97 -7.63
C ALA A 33 7.14 -18.30 -8.48
N ALA A 34 6.23 -17.55 -7.82
CA ALA A 34 5.36 -16.65 -8.53
C ALA A 34 6.26 -15.72 -9.35
N PRO A 35 5.95 -15.46 -10.63
CA PRO A 35 6.74 -14.55 -11.43
C PRO A 35 6.83 -13.22 -10.67
N ALA A 36 8.04 -12.69 -10.57
CA ALA A 36 8.29 -11.44 -9.87
C ALA A 36 7.25 -10.41 -10.30
N ALA A 37 6.59 -9.77 -9.35
CA ALA A 37 5.47 -8.85 -9.60
C ALA A 37 5.74 -7.81 -10.71
N GLY A 38 7.02 -7.45 -10.94
CA GLY A 38 7.43 -6.61 -12.05
C GLY A 38 7.34 -7.24 -13.44
N ALA A 39 7.28 -8.57 -13.54
CA ALA A 39 7.15 -9.26 -14.82
C ALA A 39 5.71 -9.22 -15.33
N VAL A 40 4.75 -9.32 -14.44
CA VAL A 40 3.32 -9.24 -14.78
C VAL A 40 2.97 -7.84 -15.30
N ALA A 41 3.46 -6.80 -14.64
CA ALA A 41 3.24 -5.41 -15.06
C ALA A 41 3.82 -5.08 -16.44
N ARG A 42 4.87 -5.81 -16.87
CA ARG A 42 5.48 -5.62 -18.19
C ARG A 42 4.82 -6.45 -19.29
N ALA A 43 4.21 -7.57 -18.90
CA ALA A 43 3.64 -8.53 -19.85
C ALA A 43 2.17 -8.27 -20.19
N VAL A 44 1.46 -7.53 -19.35
CA VAL A 44 0.03 -7.30 -19.51
C VAL A 44 -0.23 -5.81 -19.74
N LYS A 45 -0.75 -5.49 -20.91
CA LYS A 45 -1.32 -4.17 -21.14
C LYS A 45 -2.59 -4.07 -20.30
N PRO A 46 -2.67 -3.13 -19.34
CA PRO A 46 -3.83 -3.05 -18.46
C PRO A 46 -5.10 -2.69 -19.23
N ASP A 47 -6.18 -3.34 -18.88
CA ASP A 47 -7.52 -2.98 -19.35
C ASP A 47 -8.08 -1.85 -18.47
N LEU A 48 -8.18 -0.66 -19.04
CA LEU A 48 -8.61 0.52 -18.32
C LEU A 48 -10.08 0.50 -17.92
N ALA A 49 -10.93 -0.20 -18.69
CA ALA A 49 -12.34 -0.33 -18.37
C ALA A 49 -12.54 -1.26 -17.16
N MET A 50 -11.83 -2.37 -17.13
CA MET A 50 -11.80 -3.25 -15.95
C MET A 50 -11.14 -2.55 -14.78
N GLY A 51 -10.05 -1.82 -15.01
CA GLY A 51 -9.35 -1.04 -13.99
C GLY A 51 -10.25 -0.01 -13.31
N LYS A 52 -11.08 0.67 -14.07
CA LYS A 52 -12.08 1.60 -13.53
C LYS A 52 -13.07 0.91 -12.59
N LYS A 53 -13.55 -0.28 -12.95
CA LYS A 53 -14.45 -1.06 -12.09
C LYS A 53 -13.78 -1.46 -10.78
N VAL A 54 -12.57 -2.01 -10.84
CA VAL A 54 -11.80 -2.39 -9.65
C VAL A 54 -11.49 -1.17 -8.80
N TYR A 55 -11.11 -0.06 -9.42
CA TYR A 55 -10.91 1.21 -8.72
C TYR A 55 -12.16 1.62 -7.94
N GLN A 56 -13.31 1.64 -8.58
CA GLN A 56 -14.57 2.07 -7.95
C GLN A 56 -15.00 1.20 -6.78
N THR A 57 -14.72 -0.10 -6.84
CA THR A 57 -15.15 -1.04 -5.80
C THR A 57 -14.19 -1.15 -4.63
N THR A 58 -12.92 -0.88 -4.83
CA THR A 58 -11.89 -1.10 -3.81
C THR A 58 -11.04 0.15 -3.56
N CYS A 59 -10.40 0.67 -4.58
CA CYS A 59 -9.39 1.73 -4.42
C CYS A 59 -10.00 3.09 -4.08
N ALA A 60 -11.20 3.35 -4.60
CA ALA A 60 -11.91 4.62 -4.40
C ALA A 60 -12.24 4.90 -2.93
N LEU A 61 -12.34 3.88 -2.08
CA LEU A 61 -12.57 4.05 -0.64
C LEU A 61 -11.57 5.03 0.00
N CYS A 62 -10.31 4.96 -0.42
CA CYS A 62 -9.27 5.87 0.06
C CYS A 62 -8.89 6.92 -0.97
N HIS A 63 -8.75 6.53 -2.24
CA HIS A 63 -8.23 7.39 -3.28
C HIS A 63 -9.22 8.43 -3.80
N ALA A 64 -10.53 8.21 -3.69
CA ALA A 64 -11.51 9.24 -4.05
C ALA A 64 -11.58 10.37 -3.02
N ALA A 65 -11.49 10.02 -1.74
CA ALA A 65 -11.56 10.98 -0.65
C ALA A 65 -10.20 11.55 -0.21
N GLY A 66 -9.09 10.92 -0.61
CA GLY A 66 -7.75 11.30 -0.19
C GLY A 66 -7.42 10.88 1.25
N ILE A 67 -8.04 9.80 1.73
CA ILE A 67 -7.86 9.30 3.10
C ILE A 67 -6.40 8.93 3.32
N ALA A 68 -5.87 9.30 4.49
CA ALA A 68 -4.47 9.04 4.88
C ALA A 68 -3.43 9.53 3.86
N GLY A 69 -3.74 10.59 3.12
CA GLY A 69 -2.85 11.13 2.10
C GLY A 69 -2.83 10.34 0.79
N ALA A 70 -3.84 9.50 0.55
CA ALA A 70 -3.97 8.78 -0.71
C ALA A 70 -4.14 9.77 -1.87
N PRO A 71 -3.33 9.68 -2.94
CA PRO A 71 -3.42 10.60 -4.05
C PRO A 71 -4.69 10.32 -4.87
N LYS A 72 -5.47 11.37 -5.12
CA LYS A 72 -6.67 11.25 -5.95
C LYS A 72 -6.30 11.11 -7.41
N PRO A 73 -6.87 10.15 -8.17
CA PRO A 73 -6.67 10.11 -9.62
C PRO A 73 -7.11 11.42 -10.27
N GLY A 74 -6.31 11.90 -11.22
CA GLY A 74 -6.55 13.20 -11.86
C GLY A 74 -5.93 14.39 -11.13
N ASP A 75 -5.47 14.24 -9.90
CA ASP A 75 -4.66 15.26 -9.23
C ASP A 75 -3.22 15.23 -9.76
N MET A 76 -2.98 16.01 -10.80
CA MET A 76 -1.70 16.04 -11.49
C MET A 76 -0.53 16.44 -10.58
N ALA A 77 -0.75 17.30 -9.59
CA ALA A 77 0.30 17.72 -8.67
C ALA A 77 0.74 16.56 -7.76
N ALA A 78 -0.22 15.84 -7.19
CA ALA A 78 0.04 14.68 -6.36
C ALA A 78 0.61 13.49 -7.17
N TRP A 79 0.18 13.35 -8.42
CA TRP A 79 0.57 12.20 -9.25
C TRP A 79 1.87 12.39 -10.03
N LYS A 80 2.28 13.62 -10.33
CA LYS A 80 3.51 13.89 -11.09
C LYS A 80 4.74 13.13 -10.58
N PRO A 81 5.09 13.16 -9.29
CA PRO A 81 6.24 12.41 -8.79
C PRO A 81 6.02 10.89 -8.80
N ARG A 82 4.76 10.44 -8.80
CA ARG A 82 4.41 9.02 -8.87
C ARG A 82 4.48 8.51 -10.29
N VAL A 83 3.90 9.23 -11.23
CA VAL A 83 3.97 8.91 -12.66
C VAL A 83 5.42 8.85 -13.14
N ALA A 84 6.29 9.73 -12.63
CA ALA A 84 7.71 9.71 -12.94
C ALA A 84 8.43 8.41 -12.53
N GLN A 85 7.90 7.67 -11.56
CA GLN A 85 8.44 6.35 -11.16
C GLN A 85 8.09 5.23 -12.15
N GLY A 86 7.11 5.47 -13.00
CA GLY A 86 6.64 4.51 -13.99
C GLY A 86 5.59 3.53 -13.46
N TYR A 87 4.79 3.02 -14.39
CA TYR A 87 3.68 2.10 -14.10
C TYR A 87 4.10 0.86 -13.31
N ALA A 88 5.21 0.21 -13.69
CA ALA A 88 5.67 -1.01 -13.02
C ALA A 88 5.98 -0.80 -11.54
N THR A 89 6.56 0.34 -11.18
CA THR A 89 6.86 0.68 -9.78
C THR A 89 5.57 0.89 -8.99
N LEU A 90 4.61 1.60 -9.55
CA LEU A 90 3.33 1.85 -8.90
C LEU A 90 2.53 0.56 -8.74
N TYR A 91 2.57 -0.32 -9.73
CA TYR A 91 1.98 -1.66 -9.63
C TYR A 91 2.59 -2.45 -8.47
N ASN A 92 3.91 -2.49 -8.35
CA ASN A 92 4.58 -3.17 -7.22
C ASN A 92 4.17 -2.59 -5.88
N HIS A 93 4.08 -1.26 -5.76
CA HIS A 93 3.60 -0.62 -4.55
C HIS A 93 2.15 -1.01 -4.20
N ALA A 94 1.30 -1.18 -5.19
CA ALA A 94 -0.07 -1.63 -4.97
C ALA A 94 -0.14 -3.10 -4.52
N ILE A 95 0.74 -3.96 -5.04
CA ILE A 95 0.80 -5.38 -4.65
C ILE A 95 1.34 -5.54 -3.22
N THR A 96 2.42 -4.84 -2.89
CA THR A 96 3.13 -5.01 -1.62
C THR A 96 2.64 -4.08 -0.51
N GLY A 97 1.94 -3.02 -0.89
CA GLY A 97 1.62 -1.90 0.00
C GLY A 97 2.75 -0.87 0.08
N ILE A 98 2.39 0.37 0.39
CA ILE A 98 3.35 1.45 0.58
C ILE A 98 2.81 2.48 1.58
N ARG A 99 3.60 2.82 2.60
CA ARG A 99 3.21 3.78 3.64
C ARG A 99 1.87 3.39 4.29
N GLY A 100 0.87 4.28 4.27
CA GLY A 100 -0.46 3.99 4.78
C GLY A 100 -1.35 3.14 3.87
N MET A 101 -0.91 2.83 2.65
CA MET A 101 -1.66 1.99 1.73
C MET A 101 -1.36 0.51 2.00
N PRO A 102 -2.36 -0.30 2.36
CA PRO A 102 -2.17 -1.73 2.54
C PRO A 102 -1.95 -2.43 1.19
N ALA A 103 -1.34 -3.60 1.25
CA ALA A 103 -1.19 -4.48 0.08
C ALA A 103 -2.54 -4.74 -0.58
N LYS A 104 -2.58 -4.66 -1.89
CA LYS A 104 -3.80 -4.85 -2.70
C LYS A 104 -4.96 -3.92 -2.30
N GLY A 105 -4.66 -2.76 -1.74
CA GLY A 105 -5.68 -1.85 -1.23
C GLY A 105 -6.52 -2.42 -0.08
N GLY A 106 -5.99 -3.41 0.65
CA GLY A 106 -6.67 -4.10 1.73
C GLY A 106 -7.64 -5.20 1.29
N ASN A 107 -7.70 -5.50 0.00
CA ASN A 107 -8.53 -6.58 -0.53
C ASN A 107 -7.68 -7.73 -1.08
N PRO A 108 -7.43 -8.79 -0.29
CA PRO A 108 -6.59 -9.91 -0.70
C PRO A 108 -7.21 -10.77 -1.82
N SER A 109 -8.52 -10.63 -2.05
CA SER A 109 -9.23 -11.37 -3.11
C SER A 109 -8.94 -10.87 -4.51
N LEU A 110 -8.38 -9.67 -4.65
CA LEU A 110 -8.01 -9.13 -5.95
C LEU A 110 -6.82 -9.91 -6.53
N SER A 111 -6.98 -10.29 -7.80
CA SER A 111 -5.90 -10.88 -8.56
C SER A 111 -4.84 -9.82 -8.91
N GLU A 112 -3.65 -10.27 -9.28
CA GLU A 112 -2.60 -9.37 -9.78
C GLU A 112 -3.04 -8.64 -11.05
N ALA A 113 -3.84 -9.29 -11.89
CA ALA A 113 -4.40 -8.68 -13.09
C ALA A 113 -5.40 -7.56 -12.75
N ASP A 114 -6.25 -7.75 -11.74
CA ASP A 114 -7.16 -6.71 -11.27
C ASP A 114 -6.40 -5.50 -10.74
N ILE A 115 -5.35 -5.75 -9.97
CA ILE A 115 -4.47 -4.67 -9.47
C ILE A 115 -3.76 -3.97 -10.64
N ALA A 116 -3.23 -4.73 -11.60
CA ALA A 116 -2.58 -4.16 -12.78
C ALA A 116 -3.54 -3.23 -13.56
N ASN A 117 -4.77 -3.67 -13.76
CA ASN A 117 -5.79 -2.90 -14.44
C ASN A 117 -6.16 -1.63 -13.66
N ALA A 118 -6.37 -1.73 -12.34
CA ALA A 118 -6.73 -0.61 -11.49
C ALA A 118 -5.60 0.45 -11.41
N VAL A 119 -4.35 0.00 -11.24
CA VAL A 119 -3.18 0.89 -11.26
C VAL A 119 -3.02 1.54 -12.62
N GLY A 120 -3.21 0.78 -13.71
CA GLY A 120 -3.18 1.30 -15.08
C GLY A 120 -4.21 2.40 -15.30
N TYR A 121 -5.45 2.19 -14.82
CA TYR A 121 -6.50 3.20 -14.86
C TYR A 121 -6.09 4.47 -14.10
N MET A 122 -5.69 4.34 -12.84
CA MET A 122 -5.29 5.49 -12.02
C MET A 122 -4.08 6.24 -12.61
N PHE A 123 -3.11 5.50 -13.13
CA PHE A 123 -1.92 6.03 -13.79
C PHE A 123 -2.28 6.84 -15.04
N SER A 124 -3.14 6.29 -15.89
CA SER A 124 -3.60 6.94 -17.12
C SER A 124 -4.42 8.20 -16.83
N GLU A 125 -5.38 8.14 -15.90
CA GLU A 125 -6.18 9.30 -15.47
C GLU A 125 -5.32 10.43 -14.90
N SER A 126 -4.15 10.10 -14.44
CA SER A 126 -3.22 11.03 -13.78
C SER A 126 -2.06 11.47 -14.68
N GLY A 127 -2.21 11.30 -15.99
CA GLY A 127 -1.26 11.77 -17.00
C GLY A 127 -0.11 10.81 -17.30
N GLY A 128 -0.16 9.59 -16.80
CA GLY A 128 0.78 8.54 -17.16
C GLY A 128 0.48 7.96 -18.55
N LYS A 129 1.52 7.53 -19.24
CA LYS A 129 1.42 6.81 -20.51
C LYS A 129 1.82 5.36 -20.32
N LEU A 130 0.93 4.46 -20.70
CA LEU A 130 1.13 3.01 -20.64
C LEU A 130 1.83 2.49 -21.90
#